data_fe3dd389002650a94e084b2deb36679e
#
_entry.id   fe3dd389002650a94e084b2deb36679e
#
_cell.length_a   1.000
_cell.length_b   1.000
_cell.length_c   1.000
_cell.angle_alpha   90.00
_cell.angle_beta   90.00
_cell.angle_gamma   90.00
#
_symmetry.space_group_name_H-M   'P 1'
#
loop_
_entity.id
_entity.type
_entity.pdbx_description
1 polymer ?
#
loop_
_entity_poly.entity_id
_entity_poly.type
_entity_poly.pdbx_seq_one_letter_code
_entity_poly.pdbx_strand_id
1 'polypeptide(L)' 'MQKKIYVAGMFDPDTAGKVDAAVKAVAGVTNVVANPDKSQVLVDFDEGTAGIEDAINAAISSTGVDVLG' A
#
# COMPACT_ATOMS: atom_id res chain seq x y z
N MET A 1 -11.98 3.50 6.39
CA MET A 1 -11.51 2.17 6.83
C MET A 1 -10.00 2.11 6.76
N GLN A 2 -9.36 1.47 7.71
CA GLN A 2 -7.90 1.31 7.71
C GLN A 2 -7.55 -0.16 7.59
N LYS A 3 -6.57 -0.46 6.76
CA LYS A 3 -6.08 -1.83 6.58
C LYS A 3 -4.57 -1.88 6.72
N LYS A 4 -4.07 -2.89 7.43
CA LYS A 4 -2.65 -3.16 7.54
C LYS A 4 -2.31 -4.26 6.54
N ILE A 5 -1.38 -3.98 5.64
CA ILE A 5 -0.97 -4.90 4.58
C ILE A 5 0.48 -5.29 4.83
N TYR A 6 0.76 -6.57 4.96
CA TYR A 6 2.14 -7.06 5.08
C TYR A 6 2.73 -7.28 3.71
N VAL A 7 3.99 -6.89 3.55
CA VAL A 7 4.69 -6.92 2.26
C VAL A 7 6.09 -7.53 2.41
N ALA A 8 6.65 -8.00 1.31
CA ALA A 8 8.02 -8.45 1.23
C ALA A 8 8.78 -7.65 0.17
N GLY A 9 10.04 -7.32 0.45
CA GLY A 9 10.88 -6.58 -0.49
C GLY A 9 10.90 -5.07 -0.29
N MET A 10 10.26 -4.56 0.76
CA MET A 10 10.28 -3.15 1.10
C MET A 10 11.30 -2.92 2.23
N PHE A 11 12.58 -2.79 1.86
CA PHE A 11 13.67 -2.76 2.84
C PHE A 11 14.24 -1.38 3.12
N ASP A 12 13.96 -0.39 2.28
CA ASP A 12 14.58 0.92 2.38
C ASP A 12 13.54 2.04 2.20
N PRO A 13 13.89 3.29 2.61
CA PRO A 13 12.97 4.41 2.50
C PRO A 13 12.58 4.74 1.05
N ASP A 14 13.46 4.50 0.08
CA ASP A 14 13.15 4.77 -1.32
C ASP A 14 12.04 3.87 -1.83
N THR A 15 12.14 2.57 -1.53
CA THR A 15 11.09 1.62 -1.90
C THR A 15 9.78 1.93 -1.17
N ALA A 16 9.87 2.25 0.12
CA ALA A 16 8.69 2.65 0.90
C ALA A 16 8.02 3.89 0.31
N GLY A 17 8.81 4.86 -0.14
CA GLY A 17 8.29 6.06 -0.79
C GLY A 17 7.57 5.76 -2.10
N LYS A 18 8.08 4.82 -2.87
CA LYS A 18 7.43 4.39 -4.12
C LYS A 18 6.09 3.72 -3.84
N VAL A 19 6.05 2.84 -2.83
CA VAL A 19 4.81 2.18 -2.40
C VAL A 19 3.80 3.22 -1.94
N ASP A 20 4.23 4.15 -1.11
CA ASP A 20 3.37 5.23 -0.60
C ASP A 20 2.75 6.03 -1.75
N ALA A 21 3.57 6.47 -2.70
CA ALA A 21 3.11 7.24 -3.85
C ALA A 21 2.16 6.45 -4.74
N ALA A 22 2.46 5.18 -5.00
CA ALA A 22 1.65 4.33 -5.85
C ALA A 22 0.27 4.07 -5.24
N VAL A 23 0.22 3.77 -3.94
CA VAL A 23 -1.04 3.50 -3.24
C VAL A 23 -1.86 4.79 -3.11
N LYS A 24 -1.18 5.91 -2.84
CA LYS A 24 -1.87 7.20 -2.70
C LYS A 24 -2.55 7.64 -3.99
N ALA A 25 -2.06 7.18 -5.13
CA ALA A 25 -2.66 7.47 -6.44
C ALA A 25 -3.94 6.66 -6.70
N VAL A 26 -4.24 5.67 -5.88
CA VAL A 26 -5.46 4.87 -6.03
C VAL A 26 -6.67 5.69 -5.59
N ALA A 27 -7.69 5.75 -6.43
CA ALA A 27 -8.92 6.47 -6.13
C ALA A 27 -9.60 5.85 -4.90
N GLY A 28 -9.99 6.68 -3.94
CA GLY A 28 -10.61 6.23 -2.69
C GLY A 28 -9.64 6.07 -1.53
N VAL A 29 -8.32 6.13 -1.78
CA VAL A 29 -7.32 6.12 -0.72
C VAL A 29 -7.16 7.53 -0.17
N THR A 30 -7.28 7.67 1.16
CA THR A 30 -7.18 8.97 1.84
C THR A 30 -5.84 9.17 2.52
N ASN A 31 -5.19 8.09 2.96
CA ASN A 31 -3.87 8.19 3.58
C ASN A 31 -3.12 6.86 3.47
N VAL A 32 -1.79 6.94 3.43
CA VAL A 32 -0.91 5.77 3.34
C VAL A 32 0.30 6.00 4.23
N VAL A 33 0.66 5.00 5.01
CA VAL A 33 1.92 4.98 5.77
C VAL A 33 2.65 3.68 5.46
N ALA A 34 3.73 3.76 4.70
CA ALA A 34 4.59 2.62 4.42
C ALA A 34 5.69 2.55 5.48
N ASN A 35 5.81 1.41 6.15
CA ASN A 35 6.79 1.22 7.22
C ASN A 35 7.75 0.09 6.83
N PRO A 36 8.96 0.43 6.34
CA PRO A 36 9.92 -0.59 5.92
C PRO A 36 10.46 -1.42 7.09
N ASP A 37 10.56 -0.86 8.27
CA ASP A 37 11.08 -1.59 9.44
C ASP A 37 10.17 -2.75 9.84
N LYS A 38 8.88 -2.59 9.66
CA LYS A 38 7.87 -3.62 9.99
C LYS A 38 7.38 -4.37 8.78
N SER A 39 7.86 -4.03 7.58
CA SER A 39 7.41 -4.62 6.32
C SER A 39 5.89 -4.56 6.19
N GLN A 40 5.32 -3.40 6.50
CA GLN A 40 3.86 -3.22 6.45
C GLN A 40 3.48 -1.87 5.87
N VAL A 41 2.29 -1.82 5.29
CA VAL A 41 1.69 -0.61 4.73
C VAL A 41 0.33 -0.42 5.40
N LEU A 42 0.14 0.73 6.04
CA LEU A 42 -1.15 1.11 6.60
C LEU A 42 -1.86 2.01 5.60
N VAL A 43 -3.05 1.63 5.20
CA VAL A 43 -3.82 2.35 4.20
C VAL A 43 -5.18 2.73 4.78
N ASP A 44 -5.51 4.02 4.73
CA ASP A 44 -6.85 4.52 5.01
C ASP A 44 -7.55 4.74 3.69
N PHE A 45 -8.72 4.15 3.54
CA PHE A 45 -9.47 4.23 2.29
C PHE A 45 -10.97 4.21 2.50
N ASP A 46 -11.70 4.63 1.48
CA ASP A 46 -13.17 4.58 1.46
C ASP A 46 -13.61 3.17 1.08
N GLU A 47 -14.16 2.43 2.04
CA GLU A 47 -14.62 1.06 1.82
C GLU A 47 -15.79 0.95 0.84
N GLY A 48 -16.46 2.07 0.56
CA GLY A 48 -17.53 2.12 -0.43
C GLY A 48 -17.04 2.11 -1.87
N THR A 49 -15.74 2.29 -2.10
CA THR A 49 -15.17 2.26 -3.45
C THR A 49 -15.01 0.82 -3.91
N ALA A 50 -15.72 0.45 -4.99
CA ALA A 50 -15.68 -0.92 -5.51
C ALA A 50 -14.26 -1.29 -5.99
N GLY A 51 -13.78 -2.47 -5.58
CA GLY A 51 -12.49 -3.00 -6.01
C GLY A 51 -11.27 -2.30 -5.43
N ILE A 52 -11.45 -1.46 -4.40
CA ILE A 52 -10.35 -0.66 -3.86
C ILE A 52 -9.24 -1.52 -3.26
N GLU A 53 -9.56 -2.60 -2.59
CA GLU A 53 -8.53 -3.47 -2.01
C GLU A 53 -7.67 -4.13 -3.09
N ASP A 54 -8.29 -4.58 -4.18
CA ASP A 54 -7.55 -5.14 -5.32
C ASP A 54 -6.69 -4.08 -5.98
N ALA A 55 -7.20 -2.85 -6.11
CA ALA A 55 -6.44 -1.74 -6.68
C ALA A 55 -5.23 -1.38 -5.81
N ILE A 56 -5.39 -1.39 -4.49
CA ILE A 56 -4.30 -1.13 -3.54
C ILE A 56 -3.23 -2.21 -3.67
N ASN A 57 -3.63 -3.48 -3.69
CA ASN A 57 -2.69 -4.59 -3.84
C ASN A 57 -1.94 -4.52 -5.18
N ALA A 58 -2.64 -4.19 -6.25
CA ALA A 58 -2.01 -4.02 -7.58
C ALA A 58 -1.02 -2.86 -7.58
N ALA A 59 -1.36 -1.75 -6.92
CA ALA A 59 -0.47 -0.59 -6.81
C ALA A 59 0.82 -0.94 -6.07
N ILE A 60 0.72 -1.68 -4.97
CA ILE A 60 1.89 -2.14 -4.22
C ILE A 60 2.75 -3.07 -5.08
N SER A 61 2.13 -4.05 -5.73
CA SER A 61 2.85 -5.01 -6.58
C SER A 61 3.56 -4.34 -7.75
N SER A 62 2.99 -3.25 -8.28
CA SER A 62 3.58 -2.53 -9.41
C SER A 62 4.92 -1.87 -9.07
N THR A 63 5.22 -1.69 -7.79
CA THR A 63 6.50 -1.13 -7.34
C THR A 63 7.59 -2.17 -7.18
N GLY A 64 7.30 -3.44 -7.40
CA GLY A 64 8.23 -4.55 -7.21
C GLY A 64 8.19 -5.17 -5.83
N VAL A 65 7.30 -4.71 -4.97
CA VAL A 65 7.10 -5.24 -3.62
C VAL A 65 6.00 -6.29 -3.65
N ASP A 66 6.20 -7.42 -2.98
CA ASP A 66 5.21 -8.49 -2.92
C ASP A 66 4.23 -8.26 -1.78
N VAL A 67 2.96 -8.44 -2.05
CA VAL A 67 1.90 -8.36 -1.04
C VAL A 67 1.73 -9.74 -0.39
N LEU A 68 1.87 -9.79 0.92
CA LEU A 68 1.75 -11.04 1.67
C LEU A 68 0.36 -11.23 2.28
N GLY A 69 -0.38 -10.15 2.48
CA GLY A 69 -1.73 -10.28 3.02
C GLY A 69 -2.25 -9.10 3.79
#